data_7b8cd7c2305c050fe12cea94ea0e4bfa
#
_entry.id   7b8cd7c2305c050fe12cea94ea0e4bfa
#
_cell.length_a   1.000
_cell.length_b   1.000
_cell.length_c   1.000
_cell.angle_alpha   90.00
_cell.angle_beta   90.00
_cell.angle_gamma   90.00
#
_symmetry.space_group_name_H-M   'P 1'
#
loop_
_entity.id
_entity.type
_entity.pdbx_description
1 polymer ?
#
loop_
_entity_poly.entity_id
_entity_poly.type
_entity_poly.pdbx_seq_one_letter_code
_entity_poly.pdbx_strand_id
1 'polypeptide(L)'
;MNTTKADEAAIEEILLGLVAERGAGKTICPSEVARALGGPHPDGWGPLMQPVRRVAVRLAHAGRVAILRKGKPVDPDDFRGIYRLALPGEAAGSGPGSQSGG
;
A
#
# COMPACT_ATOMS: atom_id res chain seq x y z
N MET A 1 6.35 -13.71 22.17
CA MET A 1 7.01 -13.07 21.10
C MET A 1 6.08 -12.71 19.97
N ASN A 2 6.15 -11.51 19.50
CA ASN A 2 5.22 -11.05 18.49
C ASN A 2 5.93 -10.67 17.20
N THR A 3 6.29 -11.68 16.45
CA THR A 3 6.98 -11.46 15.19
C THR A 3 6.08 -10.76 14.18
N THR A 4 4.76 -10.98 14.29
CA THR A 4 3.84 -10.34 13.40
C THR A 4 3.93 -8.83 13.48
N LYS A 5 4.05 -8.31 14.68
CA LYS A 5 4.16 -6.87 14.85
C LYS A 5 5.46 -6.36 14.28
N ALA A 6 6.55 -7.08 14.48
CA ALA A 6 7.83 -6.70 13.92
C ALA A 6 7.78 -6.74 12.40
N ASP A 7 7.13 -7.76 11.85
CA ASP A 7 6.99 -7.88 10.41
C ASP A 7 6.16 -6.73 9.85
N GLU A 8 5.13 -6.33 10.56
CA GLU A 8 4.30 -5.23 10.10
C GLU A 8 5.06 -3.90 10.09
N ALA A 9 5.93 -3.69 11.07
CA ALA A 9 6.75 -2.50 11.08
C ALA A 9 7.69 -2.47 9.88
N ALA A 10 8.28 -3.61 9.56
CA ALA A 10 9.15 -3.72 8.39
C ALA A 10 8.36 -3.52 7.10
N ILE A 11 7.17 -4.09 7.04
CA ILE A 11 6.30 -3.93 5.87
C ILE A 11 5.95 -2.46 5.67
N GLU A 12 5.60 -1.78 6.75
CA GLU A 12 5.26 -0.37 6.67
C GLU A 12 6.40 0.45 6.10
N GLU A 13 7.60 0.20 6.60
CA GLU A 13 8.79 0.92 6.17
C GLU A 13 9.06 0.68 4.69
N ILE A 14 9.00 -0.57 4.28
CA ILE A 14 9.24 -0.94 2.89
C ILE A 14 8.16 -0.33 1.98
N LEU A 15 6.91 -0.46 2.38
CA LEU A 15 5.79 0.04 1.60
C LEU A 15 5.91 1.54 1.38
N LEU A 16 6.13 2.28 2.45
CA LEU A 16 6.24 3.74 2.35
C LEU A 16 7.44 4.14 1.51
N GLY A 17 8.54 3.41 1.65
CA GLY A 17 9.72 3.68 0.85
C GLY A 17 9.49 3.46 -0.64
N LEU A 18 8.78 2.38 -0.97
CA LEU A 18 8.53 2.06 -2.38
C LEU A 18 7.60 3.06 -3.04
N VAL A 19 6.51 3.46 -2.34
CA VAL A 19 5.61 4.44 -2.94
C VAL A 19 6.29 5.79 -3.10
N ALA A 20 7.13 6.16 -2.14
CA ALA A 20 7.86 7.43 -2.23
C ALA A 20 8.86 7.39 -3.37
N GLU A 21 9.55 6.27 -3.52
CA GLU A 21 10.53 6.10 -4.58
C GLU A 21 9.88 6.11 -5.96
N ARG A 22 8.72 5.48 -6.08
CA ARG A 22 8.00 5.45 -7.34
C ARG A 22 7.48 6.82 -7.73
N GLY A 23 7.06 7.60 -6.74
CA GLY A 23 6.67 8.98 -6.94
C GLY A 23 5.18 9.19 -7.12
N ALA A 24 4.80 10.47 -7.07
CA ALA A 24 3.40 10.86 -7.18
C ALA A 24 2.84 10.42 -8.53
N GLY A 25 1.59 9.99 -8.51
CA GLY A 25 0.90 9.58 -9.73
C GLY A 25 1.25 8.19 -10.21
N LYS A 26 2.13 7.50 -9.50
CA LYS A 26 2.52 6.14 -9.88
C LYS A 26 2.14 5.16 -8.79
N THR A 27 2.06 3.90 -9.15
CA THR A 27 1.59 2.88 -8.21
C THR A 27 2.59 1.76 -8.07
N ILE A 28 2.48 1.02 -6.96
CA ILE A 28 3.23 -0.20 -6.76
C ILE A 28 2.25 -1.35 -6.55
N CYS A 29 2.72 -2.55 -6.83
CA CYS A 29 1.95 -3.75 -6.57
C CYS A 29 2.24 -4.20 -5.13
N PRO A 30 1.21 -4.67 -4.40
CA PRO A 30 1.48 -5.15 -3.04
C PRO A 30 2.50 -6.28 -3.00
N SER A 31 2.59 -7.08 -4.05
CA SER A 31 3.59 -8.14 -4.10
C SER A 31 5.01 -7.60 -4.13
N GLU A 32 5.21 -6.38 -4.61
CA GLU A 32 6.54 -5.77 -4.56
C GLU A 32 6.99 -5.59 -3.12
N VAL A 33 6.06 -5.18 -2.25
CA VAL A 33 6.36 -5.03 -0.83
C VAL A 33 6.66 -6.39 -0.22
N ALA A 34 5.82 -7.38 -0.52
CA ALA A 34 5.99 -8.71 0.02
C ALA A 34 7.32 -9.32 -0.41
N ARG A 35 7.69 -9.14 -1.68
CA ARG A 35 8.94 -9.67 -2.18
C ARG A 35 10.16 -8.98 -1.58
N ALA A 36 10.04 -7.70 -1.34
CA ALA A 36 11.15 -6.95 -0.75
C ALA A 36 11.51 -7.49 0.63
N LEU A 37 10.50 -7.97 1.36
CA LEU A 37 10.74 -8.52 2.69
C LEU A 37 10.98 -10.02 2.65
N GLY A 38 10.20 -10.75 1.85
CA GLY A 38 10.22 -12.21 1.87
C GLY A 38 11.09 -12.85 0.81
N GLY A 39 11.68 -12.06 -0.09
CA GLY A 39 12.53 -12.58 -1.15
C GLY A 39 11.74 -12.96 -2.39
N PRO A 40 12.44 -13.40 -3.45
CA PRO A 40 11.81 -13.65 -4.74
C PRO A 40 11.00 -14.93 -4.81
N HIS A 41 11.15 -15.81 -3.83
CA HIS A 41 10.49 -17.11 -3.85
C HIS A 41 9.05 -16.98 -3.37
N PRO A 42 8.07 -17.57 -4.09
CA PRO A 42 6.68 -17.49 -3.65
C PRO A 42 6.44 -18.00 -2.24
N ASP A 43 7.21 -19.01 -1.82
CA ASP A 43 7.08 -19.53 -0.46
C ASP A 43 7.48 -18.49 0.58
N GLY A 44 8.35 -17.56 0.21
CA GLY A 44 8.79 -16.51 1.13
C GLY A 44 7.87 -15.31 1.13
N TRP A 45 7.44 -14.86 -0.05
CA TRP A 45 6.65 -13.62 -0.09
C TRP A 45 5.14 -13.87 -0.07
N GLY A 46 4.70 -15.06 -0.51
CA GLY A 46 3.26 -15.34 -0.55
C GLY A 46 2.57 -15.15 0.78
N PRO A 47 3.11 -15.75 1.87
CA PRO A 47 2.48 -15.59 3.18
C PRO A 47 2.44 -14.16 3.68
N LEU A 48 3.22 -13.27 3.09
CA LEU A 48 3.26 -11.87 3.53
C LEU A 48 2.17 -11.02 2.90
N MET A 49 1.44 -11.56 1.92
CA MET A 49 0.41 -10.76 1.24
C MET A 49 -0.68 -10.30 2.20
N GLN A 50 -1.11 -11.16 3.14
CA GLN A 50 -2.11 -10.76 4.11
C GLN A 50 -1.60 -9.67 5.05
N PRO A 51 -0.43 -9.84 5.66
CA PRO A 51 0.12 -8.74 6.46
C PRO A 51 0.29 -7.44 5.67
N VAL A 52 0.73 -7.54 4.41
CA VAL A 52 0.87 -6.35 3.58
C VAL A 52 -0.47 -5.65 3.43
N ARG A 53 -1.54 -6.42 3.19
CA ARG A 53 -2.87 -5.83 3.08
C ARG A 53 -3.28 -5.13 4.36
N ARG A 54 -3.03 -5.75 5.52
CA ARG A 54 -3.39 -5.15 6.80
C ARG A 54 -2.66 -3.82 7.01
N VAL A 55 -1.37 -3.79 6.69
CA VAL A 55 -0.59 -2.57 6.83
C VAL A 55 -1.09 -1.51 5.85
N ALA A 56 -1.37 -1.91 4.61
CA ALA A 56 -1.87 -0.96 3.61
C ALA A 56 -3.18 -0.32 4.05
N VAL A 57 -4.10 -1.13 4.61
CA VAL A 57 -5.37 -0.61 5.09
C VAL A 57 -5.14 0.39 6.23
N ARG A 58 -4.28 0.03 7.16
CA ARG A 58 -3.97 0.92 8.28
C ARG A 58 -3.37 2.24 7.80
N LEU A 59 -2.44 2.16 6.86
CA LEU A 59 -1.80 3.37 6.33
C LEU A 59 -2.77 4.21 5.52
N ALA A 60 -3.71 3.57 4.84
CA ALA A 60 -4.73 4.30 4.09
C ALA A 60 -5.64 5.07 5.03
N HIS A 61 -6.01 4.44 6.16
CA HIS A 61 -6.81 5.13 7.17
C HIS A 61 -6.06 6.32 7.76
N ALA A 62 -4.74 6.19 7.86
CA ALA A 62 -3.92 7.28 8.37
C ALA A 62 -3.63 8.35 7.32
N GLY A 63 -4.08 8.14 6.09
CA GLY A 63 -3.85 9.11 5.02
C GLY A 63 -2.44 9.08 4.47
N ARG A 64 -1.70 7.99 4.68
CA ARG A 64 -0.31 7.90 4.26
C ARG A 64 -0.12 7.19 2.93
N VAL A 65 -1.11 6.42 2.50
CA VAL A 65 -1.09 5.79 1.17
C VAL A 65 -2.52 5.78 0.64
N ALA A 66 -2.64 5.58 -0.66
CA ALA A 66 -3.94 5.38 -1.30
C ALA A 66 -4.00 3.95 -1.83
N ILE A 67 -5.14 3.32 -1.66
CA ILE A 67 -5.40 2.00 -2.23
C ILE A 67 -6.25 2.21 -3.46
N LEU A 68 -5.77 1.70 -4.59
CA LEU A 68 -6.43 1.93 -5.87
C LEU A 68 -6.84 0.60 -6.51
N ARG A 69 -7.96 0.64 -7.19
CA ARG A 69 -8.37 -0.45 -8.06
C ARG A 69 -8.74 0.14 -9.41
N LYS A 70 -8.13 -0.41 -10.46
CA LYS A 70 -8.37 0.08 -11.82
C LYS A 70 -8.15 1.58 -11.93
N GLY A 71 -7.14 2.05 -11.21
CA GLY A 71 -6.73 3.44 -11.27
C GLY A 71 -7.54 4.40 -10.41
N LYS A 72 -8.48 3.89 -9.62
CA LYS A 72 -9.34 4.75 -8.80
C LYS A 72 -9.21 4.39 -7.32
N PRO A 73 -9.19 5.41 -6.45
CA PRO A 73 -9.16 5.15 -5.02
C PRO A 73 -10.39 4.37 -4.57
N VAL A 74 -10.18 3.46 -3.63
CA VAL A 74 -11.28 2.67 -3.08
C VAL A 74 -11.29 2.81 -1.58
N ASP A 75 -12.43 2.44 -0.98
CA ASP A 75 -12.59 2.43 0.46
C ASP A 75 -11.67 1.35 1.04
N PRO A 76 -10.75 1.72 1.96
CA PRO A 76 -9.86 0.72 2.52
C PRO A 76 -10.56 -0.40 3.27
N ASP A 77 -11.78 -0.17 3.69
CA ASP A 77 -12.53 -1.18 4.42
C ASP A 77 -13.41 -2.04 3.53
N ASP A 78 -13.46 -1.73 2.23
CA ASP A 78 -14.40 -2.41 1.36
C ASP A 78 -13.87 -2.52 -0.06
N PHE A 79 -12.85 -3.34 -0.23
CA PHE A 79 -12.33 -3.60 -1.57
C PHE A 79 -11.92 -5.05 -1.67
N ARG A 80 -11.96 -5.56 -2.89
CA ARG A 80 -11.60 -6.95 -3.17
C ARG A 80 -10.79 -7.03 -4.44
N GLY A 81 -10.03 -8.13 -4.53
CA GLY A 81 -9.29 -8.42 -5.73
C GLY A 81 -7.99 -7.68 -5.80
N ILE A 82 -7.50 -7.51 -7.01
CA ILE A 82 -6.21 -6.89 -7.23
C ILE A 82 -6.30 -5.40 -6.94
N TYR A 83 -5.33 -4.90 -6.19
CA TYR A 83 -5.26 -3.50 -5.86
C TYR A 83 -3.82 -3.00 -6.03
N ARG A 84 -3.66 -1.68 -6.06
CA ARG A 84 -2.36 -1.04 -6.17
C ARG A 84 -2.23 -0.02 -5.06
N LEU A 85 -1.00 0.38 -4.78
CA LEU A 85 -0.71 1.33 -3.71
C LEU A 85 0.02 2.52 -4.29
N ALA A 86 -0.26 3.70 -3.76
CA ALA A 86 0.33 4.93 -4.27
C ALA A 86 0.45 5.96 -3.15
N LEU A 87 1.20 7.03 -3.43
CA LEU A 87 1.21 8.16 -2.52
C LEU A 87 -0.19 8.76 -2.46
N PRO A 88 -0.60 9.23 -1.28
CA PRO A 88 -1.94 9.76 -1.14
C PRO A 88 -2.06 11.13 -1.80
N GLY A 89 -3.28 11.52 -2.02
CA GLY A 89 -3.57 12.88 -2.42
C GLY A 89 -3.43 13.16 -3.88
N GLU A 90 -2.24 13.12 -4.39
CA GLU A 90 -2.01 13.47 -5.76
C GLU A 90 -2.72 12.59 -6.72
N ALA A 91 -2.67 11.30 -6.48
CA ALA A 91 -3.34 10.37 -7.34
C ALA A 91 -4.84 10.55 -7.23
N ALA A 92 -5.24 10.94 -6.05
CA ALA A 92 -6.65 11.09 -5.79
C ALA A 92 -7.14 12.45 -6.19
N GLY A 93 -6.32 13.33 -5.92
CA GLY A 93 -6.78 14.59 -6.08
C GLY A 93 -7.03 15.11 -7.42
N SER A 94 -6.93 15.18 -6.97
CA SER A 94 -7.24 15.53 -7.31
C SER A 94 -7.89 15.83 -7.36
N GLY A 95 -7.90 16.20 -6.62
CA GLY A 95 -8.39 16.50 -6.41
C GLY A 95 -8.77 17.16 -5.97
N PRO A 96 -8.94 17.48 -5.84
CA PRO A 96 -9.18 18.06 -5.37
C PRO A 96 -9.42 18.36 -4.75
N GLY A 97 -9.11 18.48 -4.65
CA GLY A 97 -9.29 18.59 -4.15
C GLY A 97 -9.30 18.66 -3.67
N SER A 98 -9.18 18.89 -3.88
CA SER A 98 -9.15 18.85 -3.53
C SER A 98 -9.17 18.94 -3.03
N GLN A 99 -9.14 19.26 -3.20
CA GLN A 99 -9.13 19.34 -2.82
C GLN A 99 -9.32 19.37 -2.52
N SER A 100 -9.30 19.83 -2.93
CA SER A 100 -9.48 19.82 -2.73
C SER A 100 -9.70 19.71 -2.72
N GLY A 101 -9.62 20.00 -2.98
CA GLY A 101 -9.93 19.87 -3.11
C GLY A 101 -10.19 19.72 -3.28
N GLY A 102 -10.16 20.03 -3.50
CA GLY A 102 -10.43 19.83 -3.69
C GLY A 102 -10.55 19.78 -3.47
#